data_02b322fc15ac50250c00ee244f95d9c1
#
_entry.id   02b322fc15ac50250c00ee244f95d9c1
#
_cell.length_a   1.000
_cell.length_b   1.000
_cell.length_c   1.000
_cell.angle_alpha   90.00
_cell.angle_beta   90.00
_cell.angle_gamma   90.00
#
_symmetry.space_group_name_H-M   'P 1'
#
loop_
_entity.id
_entity.type
_entity.pdbx_description
1 polymer ?
#
loop_
_entity_poly.entity_id
_entity_poly.type
_entity_poly.pdbx_seq_one_letter_code
_entity_poly.pdbx_strand_id
1 'polypeptide(L)'
;MNSKPLVIATLAILLQLQVGCSDASSSAAVEGSAAGSGSGSGAPEGSAPDVEDDVAPVDTTPEADALGSGDVEGSADADGSAEEETTKPDCGVGRRPVTFGPDLQLGMTDAPLDLPRCAAAAFTGVLSSGTTWQLDVSNLPSDARLYAYGPAFFATADAGDPPIPLASTDFAGASGTLTMRVRPSFSGEVVLVIERDDLYEAQTANISVSCVEGCDLAATRFPVMLVHGYFGTDTYFSLLDYYHDVPDRLRAAGFEVRTPTTDAFNWSEIRGEQLAEQLDALLVETGARKVNLIGHSQGGMDARVVISGLGYAERIASLTTVATPHRGTPLAVADIASVQDFGPDYLEGTFNPAYPDRPEVKYYSWSARTCGLLEFRCQREMNGEIADALLTAFQTSLTLRVGDNDGFVPTASMVWGELLGTLAADHLDEVGQIADGSPRNDPFDHRAFYLSELRRLAAAGF
;
A
#
# COMPACT_ATOMS: atom_id res chain seq x y z
N MET A 1 -12.25 9.05 -32.07
CA MET A 1 -13.64 9.57 -32.20
C MET A 1 -14.11 9.87 -30.80
N ASN A 2 -14.40 11.13 -30.52
CA ASN A 2 -14.52 11.73 -29.19
C ASN A 2 -15.66 11.13 -28.34
N SER A 3 -15.31 10.38 -27.29
CA SER A 3 -16.23 9.88 -26.24
C SER A 3 -16.52 10.91 -25.11
N LYS A 4 -15.89 12.08 -25.16
CA LYS A 4 -16.05 13.18 -24.20
C LYS A 4 -17.47 13.73 -23.99
N PRO A 5 -18.40 13.77 -24.98
CA PRO A 5 -19.73 14.33 -24.77
C PRO A 5 -20.70 13.47 -23.91
N LEU A 6 -20.39 12.19 -23.70
CA LEU A 6 -21.31 11.30 -23.00
C LEU A 6 -21.19 11.40 -21.47
N VAL A 7 -19.96 11.55 -20.94
CA VAL A 7 -19.72 11.76 -19.49
C VAL A 7 -20.29 13.11 -19.05
N ILE A 8 -20.08 14.14 -19.85
CA ILE A 8 -20.65 15.49 -19.62
C ILE A 8 -22.18 15.43 -19.62
N ALA A 9 -22.79 14.65 -20.53
CA ALA A 9 -24.24 14.48 -20.59
C ALA A 9 -24.79 13.73 -19.37
N THR A 10 -24.11 12.71 -18.87
CA THR A 10 -24.55 11.93 -17.71
C THR A 10 -24.44 12.74 -16.42
N LEU A 11 -23.36 13.48 -16.23
CA LEU A 11 -23.18 14.37 -15.09
C LEU A 11 -24.18 15.56 -15.15
N ALA A 12 -24.41 16.13 -16.34
CA ALA A 12 -25.41 17.19 -16.55
C ALA A 12 -26.84 16.70 -16.30
N ILE A 13 -27.17 15.45 -16.65
CA ILE A 13 -28.51 14.87 -16.40
C ILE A 13 -28.70 14.62 -14.89
N LEU A 14 -27.70 14.16 -14.17
CA LEU A 14 -27.72 14.02 -12.71
C LEU A 14 -27.85 15.37 -12.01
N LEU A 15 -27.18 16.41 -12.50
CA LEU A 15 -27.31 17.78 -12.01
C LEU A 15 -28.71 18.39 -12.30
N GLN A 16 -29.31 18.15 -13.47
CA GLN A 16 -30.66 18.64 -13.81
C GLN A 16 -31.75 17.96 -12.98
N LEU A 17 -31.56 16.70 -12.57
CA LEU A 17 -32.45 16.00 -11.66
C LEU A 17 -32.41 16.59 -10.23
N GLN A 18 -31.28 17.14 -9.80
CA GLN A 18 -31.14 17.81 -8.50
C GLN A 18 -31.81 19.20 -8.46
N VAL A 19 -31.83 19.94 -9.56
CA VAL A 19 -32.48 21.26 -9.66
C VAL A 19 -34.00 21.15 -9.84
N GLY A 20 -34.49 20.02 -10.35
CA GLY A 20 -35.94 19.80 -10.60
C GLY A 20 -36.75 19.38 -9.39
N CYS A 21 -36.15 19.03 -8.25
CA CYS A 21 -36.88 18.56 -7.05
C CYS A 21 -37.13 19.64 -5.99
N SER A 22 -36.66 20.87 -6.15
CA SER A 22 -36.82 21.92 -5.14
C SER A 22 -38.11 22.75 -5.23
N ASP A 23 -38.96 22.57 -6.26
CA ASP A 23 -40.16 23.43 -6.48
C ASP A 23 -41.51 22.71 -6.34
N ALA A 24 -41.57 21.53 -5.71
CA ALA A 24 -42.84 20.81 -5.53
C ALA A 24 -43.15 20.48 -4.07
N SER A 25 -43.28 21.50 -3.21
CA SER A 25 -43.91 21.33 -1.90
C SER A 25 -44.71 22.53 -1.50
N SER A 26 -45.90 22.67 -2.08
CA SER A 26 -47.02 23.34 -1.40
C SER A 26 -48.36 22.82 -1.94
N SER A 27 -49.18 22.41 -0.98
CA SER A 27 -50.64 22.18 -1.05
C SER A 27 -51.12 20.83 -1.59
N ALA A 28 -51.57 19.92 -0.69
CA ALA A 28 -52.98 19.60 -0.49
C ALA A 28 -53.16 18.51 0.56
N ALA A 29 -53.73 18.87 1.66
CA ALA A 29 -54.39 17.96 2.58
C ALA A 29 -55.75 17.56 2.02
N VAL A 30 -56.13 16.26 2.08
CA VAL A 30 -57.53 15.80 2.32
C VAL A 30 -57.53 14.31 2.70
N GLU A 31 -58.11 14.04 3.81
CA GLU A 31 -58.73 12.91 4.47
C GLU A 31 -59.06 11.63 3.68
N GLY A 32 -59.04 10.50 4.40
CA GLY A 32 -59.98 9.43 4.17
C GLY A 32 -59.54 8.01 4.44
N SER A 33 -59.63 7.54 5.68
CA SER A 33 -60.46 6.38 6.13
C SER A 33 -60.16 4.96 5.63
N ALA A 34 -59.73 4.13 6.57
CA ALA A 34 -60.28 2.86 7.03
C ALA A 34 -60.17 1.53 6.26
N ALA A 35 -59.63 0.57 6.99
CA ALA A 35 -60.07 -0.81 7.24
C ALA A 35 -59.79 -1.92 6.20
N GLY A 36 -59.20 -3.00 6.72
CA GLY A 36 -59.29 -4.33 6.11
C GLY A 36 -58.26 -5.34 6.57
N SER A 37 -58.58 -6.03 7.62
CA SER A 37 -58.09 -7.27 8.19
C SER A 37 -57.76 -8.40 7.19
N GLY A 38 -56.78 -9.24 7.51
CA GLY A 38 -56.60 -10.54 6.87
C GLY A 38 -55.41 -11.32 7.38
N SER A 39 -55.65 -12.20 8.29
CA SER A 39 -54.81 -13.25 8.91
C SER A 39 -54.32 -14.30 7.93
N GLY A 40 -53.18 -14.92 8.21
CA GLY A 40 -52.77 -16.19 7.58
C GLY A 40 -51.35 -16.64 7.94
N SER A 41 -51.24 -17.35 9.00
CA SER A 41 -50.36 -18.37 9.49
C SER A 41 -49.66 -19.27 8.48
N GLY A 42 -48.42 -19.67 8.79
CA GLY A 42 -47.82 -20.88 8.26
C GLY A 42 -46.29 -20.90 8.29
N ALA A 43 -45.72 -21.35 9.41
CA ALA A 43 -44.36 -21.90 9.44
C ALA A 43 -44.43 -23.36 8.99
N PRO A 44 -43.33 -23.95 8.50
CA PRO A 44 -42.87 -25.13 9.18
C PRO A 44 -41.42 -25.14 9.58
N GLU A 45 -41.18 -25.62 10.75
CA GLU A 45 -39.94 -26.10 11.33
C GLU A 45 -39.35 -27.25 10.52
N GLY A 46 -38.03 -27.27 10.39
CA GLY A 46 -37.25 -28.37 9.86
C GLY A 46 -35.97 -28.50 10.66
N SER A 47 -36.02 -29.50 11.55
CA SER A 47 -35.00 -29.93 12.48
C SER A 47 -33.67 -30.35 11.85
N ALA A 48 -32.57 -29.99 12.50
CA ALA A 48 -31.25 -30.52 12.34
C ALA A 48 -31.17 -31.97 12.92
N PRO A 49 -30.25 -32.81 12.48
CA PRO A 49 -29.75 -33.89 13.31
C PRO A 49 -28.36 -33.60 13.87
N ASP A 50 -28.26 -33.77 15.18
CA ASP A 50 -27.04 -33.92 15.95
C ASP A 50 -26.25 -35.16 15.47
N VAL A 51 -24.94 -35.00 15.30
CA VAL A 51 -24.00 -36.11 15.29
C VAL A 51 -22.94 -35.82 16.34
N GLU A 52 -23.09 -36.49 17.46
CA GLU A 52 -22.03 -36.69 18.44
C GLU A 52 -21.09 -37.77 17.90
N ASP A 53 -19.81 -37.50 17.87
CA ASP A 53 -18.76 -38.51 17.80
C ASP A 53 -17.73 -38.27 18.92
N ASP A 54 -17.84 -39.15 19.90
CA ASP A 54 -16.88 -39.42 20.95
C ASP A 54 -15.55 -39.91 20.39
N VAL A 55 -14.47 -39.21 20.68
CA VAL A 55 -13.11 -39.77 20.63
C VAL A 55 -12.40 -39.51 21.95
N ALA A 56 -12.17 -40.56 22.69
CA ALA A 56 -11.43 -40.62 23.93
C ALA A 56 -9.92 -40.35 23.72
N PRO A 57 -9.21 -39.79 24.71
CA PRO A 57 -7.79 -39.56 24.64
C PRO A 57 -6.97 -40.84 24.86
N VAL A 58 -6.02 -41.07 23.98
CA VAL A 58 -5.02 -42.14 24.15
C VAL A 58 -3.82 -41.56 24.91
N ASP A 59 -3.66 -42.08 26.14
CA ASP A 59 -2.49 -41.92 27.00
C ASP A 59 -1.37 -42.86 26.52
N THR A 60 -0.20 -42.34 26.15
CA THR A 60 1.03 -43.12 25.95
C THR A 60 2.20 -42.43 26.59
N THR A 61 2.43 -42.75 27.86
CA THR A 61 3.74 -42.62 28.49
C THR A 61 4.59 -43.85 28.13
N PRO A 62 5.85 -43.71 27.74
CA PRO A 62 6.82 -44.81 27.76
C PRO A 62 7.62 -44.78 29.06
N GLU A 63 7.62 -45.92 29.69
CA GLU A 63 8.39 -46.28 30.87
C GLU A 63 9.91 -46.15 30.65
N ALA A 64 10.59 -45.80 31.73
CA ALA A 64 12.01 -45.83 31.89
C ALA A 64 12.48 -47.26 32.22
N ASP A 65 13.37 -47.79 31.41
CA ASP A 65 14.18 -48.94 31.79
C ASP A 65 15.59 -48.53 32.12
N ALA A 66 15.95 -48.71 33.37
CA ALA A 66 17.28 -48.66 33.92
C ALA A 66 17.90 -50.07 33.86
N LEU A 67 19.18 -50.14 33.46
CA LEU A 67 20.21 -51.17 33.76
C LEU A 67 21.41 -50.89 32.84
N GLY A 68 22.65 -50.76 33.28
CA GLY A 68 23.43 -51.44 34.21
C GLY A 68 24.83 -50.83 34.27
N SER A 69 25.37 -50.83 35.43
CA SER A 69 26.73 -50.53 35.84
C SER A 69 27.77 -51.48 35.21
N GLY A 70 28.86 -50.89 34.71
CA GLY A 70 30.05 -51.66 34.35
C GLY A 70 31.29 -50.86 34.66
N ASP A 71 31.86 -51.08 35.82
CA ASP A 71 33.19 -50.58 36.22
C ASP A 71 34.30 -51.23 35.34
N VAL A 72 35.16 -50.41 34.73
CA VAL A 72 36.47 -50.87 34.25
C VAL A 72 37.51 -49.83 34.70
N GLU A 73 38.30 -50.21 35.70
CA GLU A 73 39.54 -49.56 36.07
C GLU A 73 40.60 -49.80 34.97
N GLY A 74 41.39 -48.78 34.64
CA GLY A 74 42.53 -48.93 33.71
C GLY A 74 43.40 -47.69 33.58
N SER A 75 44.36 -47.58 34.48
CA SER A 75 45.70 -46.95 34.42
C SER A 75 45.87 -45.60 33.72
N ALA A 76 46.39 -44.69 34.54
CA ALA A 76 47.05 -43.46 34.16
C ALA A 76 48.31 -43.67 33.34
N ASP A 77 48.46 -42.93 32.24
CA ASP A 77 49.73 -42.45 31.74
C ASP A 77 49.57 -40.95 31.45
N ALA A 78 50.31 -40.17 32.20
CA ALA A 78 50.43 -38.74 32.04
C ALA A 78 51.51 -38.47 30.96
N ASP A 79 51.08 -37.88 29.82
CA ASP A 79 51.99 -37.04 29.04
C ASP A 79 51.32 -35.74 28.70
N GLY A 80 51.84 -34.65 29.28
CA GLY A 80 51.27 -33.31 29.18
C GLY A 80 51.70 -32.60 27.93
N SER A 81 50.77 -32.39 27.07
CA SER A 81 50.73 -31.20 26.22
C SER A 81 49.26 -30.73 26.24
N ALA A 82 48.93 -29.78 27.10
CA ALA A 82 47.69 -29.09 27.05
C ALA A 82 47.68 -28.23 25.77
N GLU A 83 47.27 -28.80 24.66
CA GLU A 83 46.67 -28.02 23.62
C GLU A 83 45.36 -27.47 24.23
N GLU A 84 45.34 -26.16 24.39
CA GLU A 84 44.15 -25.40 24.75
C GLU A 84 43.15 -25.62 23.62
N GLU A 85 42.33 -26.68 23.74
CA GLU A 85 41.21 -26.96 22.87
C GLU A 85 40.25 -25.79 23.08
N THR A 86 40.41 -24.74 22.27
CA THR A 86 39.46 -23.65 22.19
C THR A 86 38.14 -24.27 21.76
N THR A 87 37.30 -24.60 22.75
CA THR A 87 35.96 -25.13 22.51
C THR A 87 35.23 -24.12 21.63
N LYS A 88 35.05 -24.50 20.35
CA LYS A 88 34.24 -23.70 19.43
C LYS A 88 32.90 -23.50 20.09
N PRO A 89 32.42 -22.25 20.21
CA PRO A 89 31.15 -21.98 20.85
C PRO A 89 30.01 -22.67 20.08
N ASP A 90 29.19 -23.42 20.80
CA ASP A 90 28.04 -24.12 20.24
C ASP A 90 27.01 -23.12 19.72
N CYS A 91 26.81 -23.06 18.40
CA CYS A 91 25.76 -22.27 17.76
C CYS A 91 24.39 -22.97 17.74
N GLY A 92 24.28 -24.12 18.42
CA GLY A 92 23.05 -24.94 18.47
C GLY A 92 22.85 -25.75 17.18
N VAL A 93 22.06 -26.82 17.29
CA VAL A 93 21.66 -27.68 16.18
C VAL A 93 20.26 -27.19 15.74
N GLY A 94 20.14 -26.65 14.54
CA GLY A 94 18.83 -26.19 14.02
C GLY A 94 18.98 -25.11 12.96
N ARG A 95 17.83 -24.54 12.56
CA ARG A 95 17.77 -23.44 11.61
C ARG A 95 18.49 -22.21 12.18
N ARG A 96 19.38 -21.65 11.38
CA ARG A 96 20.18 -20.49 11.77
C ARG A 96 19.29 -19.24 11.79
N PRO A 97 19.31 -18.42 12.84
CA PRO A 97 18.61 -17.15 12.84
C PRO A 97 19.17 -16.23 11.77
N VAL A 98 18.32 -15.37 11.21
CA VAL A 98 18.73 -14.32 10.26
C VAL A 98 18.76 -13.00 11.02
N THR A 99 19.88 -12.29 10.91
CA THR A 99 20.02 -10.94 11.49
C THR A 99 20.06 -9.93 10.37
N PHE A 100 19.18 -8.94 10.44
CA PHE A 100 19.11 -7.87 9.45
C PHE A 100 20.09 -6.75 9.80
N GLY A 101 20.92 -6.37 8.81
CA GLY A 101 21.77 -5.19 8.85
C GLY A 101 21.10 -3.95 8.23
N PRO A 102 21.88 -2.89 7.97
CA PRO A 102 21.38 -1.68 7.35
C PRO A 102 20.92 -1.92 5.90
N ASP A 103 20.03 -1.04 5.42
CA ASP A 103 19.57 -1.08 4.03
C ASP A 103 20.71 -0.80 3.05
N LEU A 104 20.77 -1.59 1.97
CA LEU A 104 21.66 -1.38 0.85
C LEU A 104 21.18 -0.21 0.01
N GLN A 105 22.07 0.67 -0.35
CA GLN A 105 21.79 1.83 -1.19
C GLN A 105 22.70 1.84 -2.42
N LEU A 106 22.15 2.25 -3.56
CA LEU A 106 22.93 2.46 -4.76
C LEU A 106 24.02 3.52 -4.50
N GLY A 107 25.24 3.23 -4.98
CA GLY A 107 26.41 4.10 -4.80
C GLY A 107 27.20 3.86 -3.50
N MET A 108 26.82 2.89 -2.65
CA MET A 108 27.65 2.45 -1.55
C MET A 108 29.01 1.96 -2.11
N THR A 109 30.10 2.38 -1.48
CA THR A 109 31.45 1.99 -1.88
C THR A 109 32.22 1.55 -0.64
N ASP A 110 32.68 0.31 -0.64
CA ASP A 110 33.47 -0.29 0.44
C ASP A 110 32.84 -0.10 1.83
N ALA A 111 31.49 -0.17 1.87
CA ALA A 111 30.73 0.02 3.11
C ALA A 111 30.79 -1.25 3.98
N PRO A 112 30.98 -1.12 5.30
CA PRO A 112 31.08 -2.27 6.19
C PRO A 112 29.72 -2.98 6.36
N LEU A 113 29.77 -4.32 6.34
CA LEU A 113 28.65 -5.21 6.65
C LEU A 113 29.03 -6.11 7.81
N ASP A 114 28.27 -6.07 8.88
CA ASP A 114 28.47 -6.95 10.02
C ASP A 114 27.94 -8.35 9.73
N LEU A 115 28.79 -9.35 9.87
CA LEU A 115 28.45 -10.77 9.77
C LEU A 115 28.38 -11.34 11.20
N PRO A 116 27.15 -11.50 11.74
CA PRO A 116 26.96 -11.88 13.13
C PRO A 116 27.40 -13.32 13.39
N ARG A 117 27.80 -13.59 14.64
CA ARG A 117 28.08 -14.94 15.12
C ARG A 117 26.78 -15.76 15.19
N CYS A 118 26.82 -17.02 14.80
CA CYS A 118 25.73 -17.98 14.88
C CYS A 118 24.46 -17.58 14.09
N ALA A 119 24.55 -16.65 13.16
CA ALA A 119 23.44 -16.19 12.34
C ALA A 119 23.87 -15.90 10.90
N ALA A 120 22.96 -16.04 9.96
CA ALA A 120 23.13 -15.50 8.61
C ALA A 120 22.92 -13.98 8.65
N ALA A 121 23.66 -13.24 7.86
CA ALA A 121 23.46 -11.80 7.69
C ALA A 121 22.53 -11.53 6.51
N ALA A 122 21.52 -10.69 6.70
CA ALA A 122 20.63 -10.25 5.64
C ALA A 122 20.61 -8.72 5.54
N PHE A 123 20.46 -8.23 4.33
CA PHE A 123 20.44 -6.80 4.02
C PHE A 123 19.34 -6.54 2.99
N THR A 124 18.58 -5.48 3.16
CA THR A 124 17.50 -5.13 2.22
C THR A 124 17.93 -4.02 1.28
N GLY A 125 17.42 -4.04 0.05
CA GLY A 125 17.57 -2.99 -0.93
C GLY A 125 16.29 -2.85 -1.75
N VAL A 126 16.14 -1.78 -2.52
CA VAL A 126 14.96 -1.54 -3.35
C VAL A 126 15.40 -1.40 -4.81
N LEU A 127 14.85 -2.28 -5.67
CA LEU A 127 15.16 -2.30 -7.10
C LEU A 127 13.88 -2.19 -7.93
N SER A 128 14.03 -1.55 -9.09
CA SER A 128 13.02 -1.57 -10.15
C SER A 128 13.12 -2.80 -11.03
N SER A 129 12.00 -3.26 -11.53
CA SER A 129 11.98 -4.18 -12.68
C SER A 129 12.76 -3.57 -13.86
N GLY A 130 13.68 -4.34 -14.41
CA GLY A 130 14.57 -3.85 -15.49
C GLY A 130 15.87 -3.18 -15.01
N THR A 131 16.02 -2.89 -13.71
CA THR A 131 17.30 -2.43 -13.15
C THR A 131 18.21 -3.64 -12.88
N THR A 132 19.49 -3.49 -13.18
CA THR A 132 20.52 -4.48 -12.79
C THR A 132 21.51 -3.83 -11.84
N TRP A 133 21.55 -4.31 -10.59
CA TRP A 133 22.59 -3.97 -9.65
C TRP A 133 23.73 -4.98 -9.71
N GLN A 134 24.97 -4.48 -9.54
CA GLN A 134 26.13 -5.27 -9.24
C GLN A 134 26.53 -5.04 -7.78
N LEU A 135 26.65 -6.13 -7.05
CA LEU A 135 27.05 -6.19 -5.65
C LEU A 135 28.45 -6.82 -5.61
N ASP A 136 29.44 -6.07 -5.20
CA ASP A 136 30.81 -6.54 -4.99
C ASP A 136 31.06 -6.59 -3.48
N VAL A 137 31.20 -7.81 -2.94
CA VAL A 137 31.40 -8.05 -1.51
C VAL A 137 32.79 -8.64 -1.30
N SER A 138 33.58 -8.02 -0.44
CA SER A 138 34.93 -8.38 -0.12
C SER A 138 35.12 -8.68 1.37
N ASN A 139 36.30 -9.21 1.72
CA ASN A 139 36.66 -9.62 3.08
C ASN A 139 35.70 -10.70 3.63
N LEU A 140 35.30 -11.62 2.76
CA LEU A 140 34.44 -12.75 3.10
C LEU A 140 35.24 -13.97 3.53
N PRO A 141 34.70 -14.83 4.44
CA PRO A 141 35.21 -16.17 4.66
C PRO A 141 35.20 -17.00 3.37
N SER A 142 36.10 -17.99 3.26
CA SER A 142 36.23 -18.81 2.06
C SER A 142 34.98 -19.66 1.74
N ASP A 143 34.19 -19.96 2.75
CA ASP A 143 32.94 -20.71 2.69
C ASP A 143 31.70 -19.84 2.50
N ALA A 144 31.86 -18.52 2.40
CA ALA A 144 30.74 -17.61 2.22
C ALA A 144 30.12 -17.73 0.83
N ARG A 145 28.78 -17.57 0.78
CA ARG A 145 27.94 -17.46 -0.42
C ARG A 145 27.01 -16.27 -0.32
N LEU A 146 26.64 -15.72 -1.46
CA LEU A 146 25.61 -14.68 -1.54
C LEU A 146 24.37 -15.26 -2.20
N TYR A 147 23.20 -14.88 -1.65
CA TYR A 147 21.88 -15.15 -2.22
C TYR A 147 21.09 -13.86 -2.26
N ALA A 148 20.41 -13.61 -3.37
CA ALA A 148 19.46 -12.52 -3.48
C ALA A 148 18.04 -13.09 -3.61
N TYR A 149 17.12 -12.60 -2.81
CA TYR A 149 15.72 -13.03 -2.77
C TYR A 149 14.79 -11.85 -3.03
N GLY A 150 13.56 -12.16 -3.48
CA GLY A 150 12.46 -11.20 -3.54
C GLY A 150 11.73 -11.04 -2.19
N PRO A 151 10.65 -10.24 -2.15
CA PRO A 151 9.90 -9.95 -0.93
C PRO A 151 9.30 -11.19 -0.26
N ALA A 152 9.04 -12.26 -1.02
CA ALA A 152 8.55 -13.54 -0.48
C ALA A 152 9.50 -14.17 0.55
N PHE A 153 10.75 -13.73 0.62
CA PHE A 153 11.70 -14.15 1.64
C PHE A 153 11.14 -14.00 3.06
N PHE A 154 10.45 -12.91 3.34
CA PHE A 154 9.90 -12.64 4.67
C PHE A 154 8.76 -13.59 5.07
N ALA A 155 7.93 -14.00 4.11
CA ALA A 155 6.82 -14.92 4.36
C ALA A 155 7.29 -16.37 4.58
N THR A 156 8.38 -16.79 3.91
CA THR A 156 8.89 -18.16 3.96
C THR A 156 10.02 -18.34 4.96
N ALA A 157 10.68 -17.24 5.37
CA ALA A 157 11.74 -17.28 6.36
C ALA A 157 11.31 -17.96 7.67
N ASP A 158 10.05 -17.80 8.07
CA ASP A 158 9.47 -18.44 9.26
C ASP A 158 8.92 -19.86 8.98
N ALA A 159 8.60 -20.19 7.74
CA ALA A 159 7.93 -21.45 7.37
C ALA A 159 8.86 -22.65 7.16
N GLY A 160 10.18 -22.46 7.13
CA GLY A 160 11.14 -23.56 7.03
C GLY A 160 11.73 -23.80 5.65
N ASP A 161 11.06 -23.41 4.57
CA ASP A 161 11.57 -23.57 3.20
C ASP A 161 12.00 -22.19 2.65
N PRO A 162 13.29 -21.96 2.36
CA PRO A 162 13.72 -20.71 1.75
C PRO A 162 13.10 -20.61 0.34
N PRO A 163 12.71 -19.39 -0.09
CA PRO A 163 12.22 -19.18 -1.45
C PRO A 163 13.34 -19.44 -2.46
N ILE A 164 12.97 -19.59 -3.72
CA ILE A 164 13.95 -19.69 -4.80
C ILE A 164 14.68 -18.34 -4.91
N PRO A 165 16.02 -18.31 -4.86
CA PRO A 165 16.77 -17.08 -4.97
C PRO A 165 16.67 -16.49 -6.39
N LEU A 166 16.64 -15.16 -6.50
CA LEU A 166 16.76 -14.43 -7.77
C LEU A 166 18.15 -14.58 -8.39
N ALA A 167 19.17 -14.65 -7.54
CA ALA A 167 20.56 -14.87 -7.91
C ALA A 167 21.31 -15.53 -6.75
N SER A 168 22.35 -16.28 -7.06
CA SER A 168 23.28 -16.88 -6.11
C SER A 168 24.69 -16.90 -6.67
N THR A 169 25.68 -17.07 -5.78
CA THR A 169 27.09 -17.20 -6.15
C THR A 169 27.62 -18.58 -5.77
N ASP A 170 28.78 -18.94 -6.33
CA ASP A 170 29.62 -19.97 -5.77
C ASP A 170 30.30 -19.48 -4.48
N PHE A 171 31.10 -20.34 -3.83
CA PHE A 171 31.86 -19.98 -2.63
C PHE A 171 32.92 -18.89 -2.90
N ALA A 172 33.18 -18.04 -1.91
CA ALA A 172 34.19 -16.99 -2.00
C ALA A 172 35.58 -17.52 -2.21
N GLY A 173 35.90 -18.71 -1.66
CA GLY A 173 37.20 -19.34 -1.76
C GLY A 173 38.33 -18.48 -1.17
N ALA A 174 39.54 -18.71 -1.63
CA ALA A 174 40.71 -18.00 -1.15
C ALA A 174 40.77 -16.50 -1.49
N SER A 175 39.93 -16.03 -2.46
CA SER A 175 39.87 -14.62 -2.83
C SER A 175 39.14 -13.77 -1.76
N GLY A 176 38.25 -14.37 -0.98
CA GLY A 176 37.40 -13.66 -0.03
C GLY A 176 36.54 -12.58 -0.66
N THR A 177 36.29 -12.65 -2.00
CA THR A 177 35.53 -11.67 -2.73
C THR A 177 34.53 -12.35 -3.63
N LEU A 178 33.28 -11.84 -3.64
CA LEU A 178 32.20 -12.30 -4.50
C LEU A 178 31.59 -11.13 -5.25
N THR A 179 31.24 -11.34 -6.51
CA THR A 179 30.46 -10.39 -7.32
C THR A 179 29.16 -11.05 -7.71
N MET A 180 28.05 -10.37 -7.47
CA MET A 180 26.71 -10.79 -7.86
C MET A 180 26.02 -9.71 -8.68
N ARG A 181 25.28 -10.11 -9.72
CA ARG A 181 24.34 -9.24 -10.43
C ARG A 181 22.92 -9.66 -10.12
N VAL A 182 22.10 -8.69 -9.70
CA VAL A 182 20.70 -8.91 -9.34
C VAL A 182 19.83 -8.09 -10.30
N ARG A 183 18.92 -8.77 -11.00
CA ARG A 183 17.92 -8.17 -11.89
C ARG A 183 16.56 -8.79 -11.58
N PRO A 184 15.71 -8.15 -10.76
CA PRO A 184 14.39 -8.68 -10.45
C PRO A 184 13.43 -8.52 -11.64
N SER A 185 12.44 -9.39 -11.71
CA SER A 185 11.29 -9.26 -12.62
C SER A 185 10.15 -8.41 -12.08
N PHE A 186 10.31 -7.88 -10.87
CA PHE A 186 9.36 -7.05 -10.13
C PHE A 186 10.06 -5.77 -9.65
N SER A 187 9.28 -4.79 -9.20
CA SER A 187 9.79 -3.57 -8.55
C SER A 187 9.46 -3.62 -7.06
N GLY A 188 10.46 -3.44 -6.20
CA GLY A 188 10.27 -3.51 -4.76
C GLY A 188 11.49 -3.98 -3.99
N GLU A 189 11.25 -4.54 -2.82
CA GLU A 189 12.27 -4.98 -1.87
C GLU A 189 12.99 -6.24 -2.33
N VAL A 190 14.31 -6.22 -2.25
CA VAL A 190 15.21 -7.35 -2.48
C VAL A 190 16.03 -7.61 -1.21
N VAL A 191 16.20 -8.87 -0.85
CA VAL A 191 16.96 -9.29 0.31
C VAL A 191 18.26 -9.97 -0.14
N LEU A 192 19.40 -9.39 0.19
CA LEU A 192 20.71 -10.03 0.07
C LEU A 192 20.98 -10.82 1.35
N VAL A 193 21.28 -12.12 1.23
CA VAL A 193 21.67 -12.98 2.34
C VAL A 193 23.12 -13.43 2.14
N ILE A 194 23.92 -13.27 3.17
CA ILE A 194 25.29 -13.79 3.24
C ILE A 194 25.27 -15.02 4.14
N GLU A 195 25.43 -16.19 3.56
CA GLU A 195 25.57 -17.46 4.27
C GLU A 195 27.04 -17.87 4.34
N ARG A 196 27.40 -18.51 5.45
CA ARG A 196 28.73 -19.12 5.69
C ARG A 196 28.56 -20.34 6.60
N ASP A 197 29.44 -21.32 6.43
CA ASP A 197 29.41 -22.53 7.26
C ASP A 197 30.07 -22.29 8.60
N ASP A 198 31.17 -21.50 8.63
CA ASP A 198 31.81 -21.08 9.86
C ASP A 198 31.18 -19.83 10.46
N LEU A 199 30.34 -20.05 11.47
CA LEU A 199 29.60 -18.98 12.17
C LEU A 199 30.17 -18.68 13.57
N TYR A 200 31.32 -19.24 13.91
CA TYR A 200 31.82 -19.18 15.29
C TYR A 200 32.35 -17.79 15.67
N GLU A 201 32.74 -16.98 14.72
CA GLU A 201 33.23 -15.63 14.97
C GLU A 201 32.41 -14.59 14.22
N ALA A 202 32.17 -13.45 14.86
CA ALA A 202 31.66 -12.28 14.16
C ALA A 202 32.74 -11.71 13.25
N GLN A 203 32.37 -11.31 12.04
CA GLN A 203 33.28 -10.73 11.05
C GLN A 203 32.66 -9.50 10.42
N THR A 204 33.47 -8.69 9.76
CA THR A 204 33.02 -7.58 8.94
C THR A 204 33.44 -7.82 7.51
N ALA A 205 32.50 -7.88 6.61
CA ALA A 205 32.73 -7.81 5.17
C ALA A 205 32.54 -6.36 4.68
N ASN A 206 32.92 -6.08 3.44
CA ASN A 206 32.68 -4.78 2.82
C ASN A 206 31.89 -4.96 1.55
N ILE A 207 30.95 -4.05 1.27
CA ILE A 207 30.12 -4.07 0.06
C ILE A 207 30.22 -2.79 -0.74
N SER A 208 30.26 -2.96 -2.05
CA SER A 208 30.02 -1.90 -3.02
C SER A 208 28.80 -2.23 -3.86
N VAL A 209 27.92 -1.26 -4.06
CA VAL A 209 26.66 -1.40 -4.81
C VAL A 209 26.68 -0.43 -5.96
N SER A 210 26.67 -0.95 -7.18
CA SER A 210 26.66 -0.15 -8.40
C SER A 210 25.50 -0.56 -9.31
N CYS A 211 24.99 0.39 -10.09
CA CYS A 211 24.02 0.13 -11.13
C CYS A 211 24.72 -0.15 -12.44
N VAL A 212 24.32 -1.21 -13.14
CA VAL A 212 24.87 -1.61 -14.44
C VAL A 212 23.92 -1.29 -15.58
N GLU A 213 22.62 -1.38 -15.35
CA GLU A 213 21.57 -1.22 -16.35
C GLU A 213 20.28 -0.69 -15.73
N GLY A 214 19.50 0.11 -16.46
CA GLY A 214 18.23 0.67 -15.98
C GLY A 214 18.36 1.64 -14.80
N CYS A 215 19.44 2.41 -14.76
CA CYS A 215 19.82 3.22 -13.60
C CYS A 215 18.95 4.47 -13.37
N ASP A 216 18.13 4.81 -14.32
CA ASP A 216 17.15 5.91 -14.28
C ASP A 216 15.76 5.47 -13.80
N LEU A 217 15.54 4.15 -13.69
CA LEU A 217 14.32 3.59 -13.14
C LEU A 217 14.28 3.75 -11.62
N ALA A 218 13.08 3.94 -11.09
CA ALA A 218 12.86 4.08 -9.65
C ALA A 218 11.84 3.05 -9.15
N ALA A 219 11.90 2.70 -7.88
CA ALA A 219 10.91 1.86 -7.22
C ALA A 219 10.62 2.37 -5.81
N THR A 220 9.39 2.15 -5.35
CA THR A 220 9.04 2.18 -3.94
C THR A 220 9.37 0.82 -3.31
N ARG A 221 9.64 0.79 -2.01
CA ARG A 221 9.89 -0.45 -1.26
C ARG A 221 8.69 -1.41 -1.35
N PHE A 222 7.50 -0.86 -1.31
CA PHE A 222 6.24 -1.58 -1.38
C PHE A 222 5.44 -1.16 -2.61
N PRO A 223 4.65 -2.06 -3.21
CA PRO A 223 3.80 -1.71 -4.34
C PRO A 223 2.82 -0.59 -3.97
N VAL A 224 2.34 0.12 -4.98
CA VAL A 224 1.42 1.24 -4.82
C VAL A 224 0.05 0.87 -5.39
N MET A 225 -1.03 1.14 -4.64
CA MET A 225 -2.40 1.11 -5.15
C MET A 225 -2.94 2.53 -5.29
N LEU A 226 -3.41 2.88 -6.50
CA LEU A 226 -4.11 4.13 -6.78
C LEU A 226 -5.61 3.89 -6.65
N VAL A 227 -6.19 4.34 -5.54
CA VAL A 227 -7.59 4.10 -5.18
C VAL A 227 -8.47 5.23 -5.70
N HIS A 228 -9.36 4.90 -6.64
CA HIS A 228 -10.25 5.88 -7.28
C HIS A 228 -11.37 6.36 -6.36
N GLY A 229 -11.89 7.57 -6.64
CA GLY A 229 -13.02 8.15 -5.92
C GLY A 229 -14.39 7.72 -6.47
N TYR A 230 -15.37 8.55 -6.17
CA TYR A 230 -16.75 8.41 -6.65
C TYR A 230 -16.79 8.44 -8.20
N PHE A 231 -17.71 7.73 -8.82
CA PHE A 231 -17.82 7.51 -10.28
C PHE A 231 -16.70 6.68 -10.92
N GLY A 232 -15.69 6.22 -10.19
CA GLY A 232 -14.65 5.37 -10.75
C GLY A 232 -15.16 3.97 -11.02
N THR A 233 -15.06 3.47 -12.26
CA THR A 233 -15.25 2.06 -12.61
C THR A 233 -14.43 1.68 -13.83
N ASP A 234 -13.90 0.45 -13.85
CA ASP A 234 -13.32 -0.15 -15.06
C ASP A 234 -14.38 -0.56 -16.11
N THR A 235 -15.62 -0.77 -15.70
CA THR A 235 -16.60 -1.53 -16.49
C THR A 235 -17.65 -0.70 -17.21
N TYR A 236 -18.00 0.48 -16.75
CA TYR A 236 -19.05 1.28 -17.40
C TYR A 236 -18.53 2.23 -18.46
N PHE A 237 -17.26 2.61 -18.40
CA PHE A 237 -16.64 3.47 -19.38
C PHE A 237 -15.21 2.98 -19.69
N SER A 238 -15.07 1.78 -20.22
CA SER A 238 -13.82 1.22 -20.75
C SER A 238 -13.09 2.11 -21.77
N LEU A 239 -13.45 3.39 -21.84
CA LEU A 239 -12.89 4.43 -22.68
C LEU A 239 -12.19 5.56 -21.90
N LEU A 240 -12.30 5.59 -20.55
CA LEU A 240 -11.66 6.62 -19.73
C LEU A 240 -11.13 5.98 -18.45
N ASP A 241 -9.83 5.75 -18.40
CA ASP A 241 -9.15 5.39 -17.17
C ASP A 241 -9.35 6.51 -16.15
N TYR A 242 -9.76 6.16 -14.92
CA TYR A 242 -9.98 7.14 -13.86
C TYR A 242 -8.76 8.03 -13.66
N TYR A 243 -7.59 7.42 -13.53
CA TYR A 243 -6.28 8.07 -13.52
C TYR A 243 -5.71 8.12 -14.94
N HIS A 244 -6.11 9.12 -15.71
CA HIS A 244 -5.77 9.20 -17.15
C HIS A 244 -4.24 9.16 -17.38
N ASP A 245 -3.76 8.12 -18.09
CA ASP A 245 -2.35 7.89 -18.43
C ASP A 245 -1.38 7.77 -17.23
N VAL A 246 -1.85 7.89 -15.97
CA VAL A 246 -0.99 7.86 -14.79
C VAL A 246 -0.39 6.48 -14.54
N PRO A 247 -1.17 5.38 -14.50
CA PRO A 247 -0.63 4.06 -14.17
C PRO A 247 0.47 3.62 -15.15
N ASP A 248 0.26 3.82 -16.44
CA ASP A 248 1.21 3.41 -17.48
C ASP A 248 2.51 4.23 -17.40
N ARG A 249 2.40 5.53 -17.13
CA ARG A 249 3.58 6.39 -16.94
C ARG A 249 4.39 5.98 -15.71
N LEU A 250 3.72 5.62 -14.62
CA LEU A 250 4.40 5.19 -13.39
C LEU A 250 5.09 3.83 -13.57
N ARG A 251 4.41 2.88 -14.23
CA ARG A 251 5.00 1.57 -14.58
C ARG A 251 6.20 1.73 -15.52
N ALA A 252 6.10 2.61 -16.53
CA ALA A 252 7.21 2.92 -17.43
C ALA A 252 8.41 3.56 -16.71
N ALA A 253 8.18 4.26 -15.59
CA ALA A 253 9.22 4.80 -14.72
C ALA A 253 9.81 3.76 -13.73
N GLY A 254 9.29 2.53 -13.72
CA GLY A 254 9.82 1.41 -12.95
C GLY A 254 9.05 1.09 -11.66
N PHE A 255 7.96 1.77 -11.37
CA PHE A 255 7.16 1.53 -10.15
C PHE A 255 6.19 0.36 -10.31
N GLU A 256 5.97 -0.40 -9.23
CA GLU A 256 4.92 -1.42 -9.16
C GLU A 256 3.60 -0.74 -8.74
N VAL A 257 2.68 -0.61 -9.71
CA VAL A 257 1.43 0.15 -9.53
C VAL A 257 0.22 -0.67 -9.95
N ARG A 258 -0.81 -0.69 -9.09
CA ARG A 258 -2.13 -1.26 -9.35
C ARG A 258 -3.22 -0.21 -9.17
N THR A 259 -4.28 -0.37 -9.94
CA THR A 259 -5.51 0.42 -9.85
C THR A 259 -6.66 -0.52 -9.49
N PRO A 260 -7.02 -0.62 -8.21
CA PRO A 260 -8.15 -1.45 -7.80
C PRO A 260 -9.46 -0.86 -8.31
N THR A 261 -10.42 -1.73 -8.56
CA THR A 261 -11.78 -1.36 -8.95
C THR A 261 -12.73 -1.62 -7.81
N THR A 262 -13.48 -0.60 -7.42
CA THR A 262 -14.54 -0.68 -6.40
C THR A 262 -15.85 -0.16 -7.01
N ASP A 263 -16.95 -0.38 -6.33
CA ASP A 263 -18.27 0.12 -6.79
C ASP A 263 -18.27 1.63 -6.99
N ALA A 264 -18.81 2.09 -8.12
CA ALA A 264 -18.80 3.52 -8.49
C ALA A 264 -19.57 4.41 -7.52
N PHE A 265 -20.63 3.88 -6.87
CA PHE A 265 -21.67 4.65 -6.17
C PHE A 265 -22.04 4.01 -4.82
N ASN A 266 -21.09 3.40 -4.11
CA ASN A 266 -21.38 2.72 -2.87
C ASN A 266 -20.72 3.42 -1.67
N TRP A 267 -21.12 2.99 -0.45
CA TRP A 267 -20.56 3.44 0.81
C TRP A 267 -19.08 3.04 0.93
N SER A 268 -18.29 3.87 1.61
CA SER A 268 -16.86 3.59 1.79
C SER A 268 -16.59 2.28 2.54
N GLU A 269 -17.51 1.82 3.38
CA GLU A 269 -17.43 0.53 4.05
C GLU A 269 -17.44 -0.64 3.05
N ILE A 270 -18.39 -0.63 2.09
CA ILE A 270 -18.50 -1.68 1.07
C ILE A 270 -17.33 -1.60 0.09
N ARG A 271 -16.96 -0.40 -0.33
CA ARG A 271 -15.83 -0.16 -1.23
C ARG A 271 -14.50 -0.54 -0.54
N GLY A 272 -14.38 -0.31 0.77
CA GLY A 272 -13.25 -0.73 1.58
C GLY A 272 -13.09 -2.26 1.61
N GLU A 273 -14.18 -3.02 1.74
CA GLU A 273 -14.15 -4.49 1.67
C GLU A 273 -13.64 -4.95 0.28
N GLN A 274 -14.14 -4.38 -0.81
CA GLN A 274 -13.70 -4.67 -2.17
C GLN A 274 -12.23 -4.30 -2.41
N LEU A 275 -11.77 -3.20 -1.81
CA LEU A 275 -10.37 -2.78 -1.85
C LEU A 275 -9.47 -3.75 -1.09
N ALA A 276 -9.91 -4.23 0.08
CA ALA A 276 -9.15 -5.17 0.91
C ALA A 276 -8.89 -6.50 0.19
N GLU A 277 -9.89 -7.03 -0.53
CA GLU A 277 -9.74 -8.25 -1.34
C GLU A 277 -8.65 -8.10 -2.41
N GLN A 278 -8.62 -6.98 -3.11
CA GLN A 278 -7.64 -6.70 -4.15
C GLN A 278 -6.25 -6.41 -3.58
N LEU A 279 -6.19 -5.84 -2.37
CA LEU A 279 -4.95 -5.63 -1.62
C LEU A 279 -4.34 -6.98 -1.21
N ASP A 280 -5.15 -7.91 -0.70
CA ASP A 280 -4.69 -9.26 -0.38
C ASP A 280 -4.15 -9.99 -1.61
N ALA A 281 -4.84 -9.87 -2.75
CA ALA A 281 -4.38 -10.45 -4.02
C ALA A 281 -3.03 -9.85 -4.44
N LEU A 282 -2.84 -8.52 -4.32
CA LEU A 282 -1.58 -7.86 -4.65
C LEU A 282 -0.44 -8.30 -3.73
N LEU A 283 -0.68 -8.42 -2.42
CA LEU A 283 0.32 -8.91 -1.48
C LEU A 283 0.75 -10.35 -1.78
N VAL A 284 -0.20 -11.22 -2.15
CA VAL A 284 0.10 -12.59 -2.56
C VAL A 284 0.89 -12.62 -3.88
N GLU A 285 0.47 -11.83 -4.88
CA GLU A 285 1.13 -11.78 -6.20
C GLU A 285 2.58 -11.30 -6.10
N THR A 286 2.81 -10.24 -5.33
CA THR A 286 4.13 -9.61 -5.22
C THR A 286 5.01 -10.20 -4.11
N GLY A 287 4.42 -10.90 -3.16
CA GLY A 287 5.09 -11.33 -1.93
C GLY A 287 5.44 -10.16 -1.00
N ALA A 288 4.97 -8.95 -1.29
CA ALA A 288 5.26 -7.78 -0.48
C ALA A 288 4.59 -7.86 0.89
N ARG A 289 5.22 -7.29 1.91
CA ARG A 289 4.69 -7.27 3.28
C ARG A 289 3.65 -6.18 3.50
N LYS A 290 3.78 -5.09 2.77
CA LYS A 290 2.96 -3.88 2.88
C LYS A 290 2.66 -3.31 1.50
N VAL A 291 1.69 -2.39 1.46
CA VAL A 291 1.30 -1.61 0.28
C VAL A 291 1.29 -0.13 0.64
N ASN A 292 1.64 0.73 -0.30
CA ASN A 292 1.38 2.17 -0.21
C ASN A 292 0.04 2.46 -0.90
N LEU A 293 -0.85 3.17 -0.22
CA LEU A 293 -2.13 3.60 -0.77
C LEU A 293 -2.07 5.08 -1.17
N ILE A 294 -2.55 5.40 -2.37
CA ILE A 294 -2.82 6.77 -2.80
C ILE A 294 -4.29 6.84 -3.18
N GLY A 295 -5.09 7.54 -2.37
CA GLY A 295 -6.52 7.64 -2.54
C GLY A 295 -6.92 9.03 -3.03
N HIS A 296 -7.62 9.13 -4.16
CA HIS A 296 -8.24 10.36 -4.62
C HIS A 296 -9.70 10.43 -4.17
N SER A 297 -10.13 11.59 -3.69
CA SER A 297 -11.52 11.81 -3.31
C SER A 297 -12.02 10.75 -2.31
N GLN A 298 -13.14 10.08 -2.55
CA GLN A 298 -13.67 8.98 -1.74
C GLN A 298 -12.66 7.85 -1.53
N GLY A 299 -11.75 7.60 -2.48
CA GLY A 299 -10.76 6.54 -2.37
C GLY A 299 -9.85 6.67 -1.13
N GLY A 300 -9.64 7.89 -0.63
CA GLY A 300 -8.94 8.12 0.63
C GLY A 300 -9.77 7.69 1.86
N MET A 301 -11.10 7.79 1.79
CA MET A 301 -12.01 7.29 2.83
C MET A 301 -12.05 5.76 2.82
N ASP A 302 -12.18 5.15 1.64
CA ASP A 302 -12.15 3.69 1.45
C ASP A 302 -10.86 3.09 2.05
N ALA A 303 -9.72 3.73 1.79
CA ALA A 303 -8.44 3.35 2.36
C ALA A 303 -8.42 3.41 3.91
N ARG A 304 -9.06 4.42 4.53
CA ARG A 304 -9.18 4.50 5.99
C ARG A 304 -10.05 3.40 6.57
N VAL A 305 -11.12 3.00 5.87
CA VAL A 305 -11.93 1.82 6.25
C VAL A 305 -11.06 0.57 6.26
N VAL A 306 -10.27 0.34 5.21
CA VAL A 306 -9.33 -0.80 5.14
C VAL A 306 -8.35 -0.78 6.31
N ILE A 307 -7.69 0.35 6.54
CA ILE A 307 -6.65 0.48 7.57
C ILE A 307 -7.21 0.22 8.97
N SER A 308 -8.27 0.95 9.35
CA SER A 308 -8.76 1.00 10.73
C SER A 308 -9.97 0.12 10.98
N GLY A 309 -10.90 0.04 10.01
CA GLY A 309 -12.13 -0.74 10.12
C GLY A 309 -11.90 -2.24 9.92
N LEU A 310 -11.13 -2.59 8.91
CA LEU A 310 -10.84 -3.99 8.57
C LEU A 310 -9.52 -4.50 9.18
N GLY A 311 -8.77 -3.66 9.89
CA GLY A 311 -7.59 -4.07 10.64
C GLY A 311 -6.32 -4.30 9.81
N TYR A 312 -6.18 -3.67 8.65
CA TYR A 312 -5.03 -3.84 7.74
C TYR A 312 -3.83 -2.95 8.07
N ALA A 313 -3.79 -2.27 9.21
CA ALA A 313 -2.73 -1.31 9.53
C ALA A 313 -1.32 -1.88 9.37
N GLU A 314 -1.07 -3.14 9.77
CA GLU A 314 0.23 -3.79 9.64
C GLU A 314 0.62 -4.10 8.18
N ARG A 315 -0.36 -4.10 7.26
CA ARG A 315 -0.16 -4.36 5.82
C ARG A 315 -0.07 -3.09 4.98
N ILE A 316 -0.26 -1.92 5.59
CA ILE A 316 -0.16 -0.63 4.93
C ILE A 316 1.08 0.11 5.45
N ALA A 317 1.91 0.62 4.54
CA ALA A 317 3.08 1.40 4.89
C ALA A 317 2.74 2.90 4.99
N SER A 318 2.00 3.40 3.99
CA SER A 318 1.56 4.79 3.97
C SER A 318 0.20 4.94 3.29
N LEU A 319 -0.53 5.98 3.67
CA LEU A 319 -1.69 6.50 2.97
C LEU A 319 -1.42 7.95 2.58
N THR A 320 -1.41 8.23 1.28
CA THR A 320 -1.45 9.59 0.74
C THR A 320 -2.84 9.86 0.18
N THR A 321 -3.53 10.88 0.66
CA THR A 321 -4.82 11.30 0.14
C THR A 321 -4.69 12.53 -0.74
N VAL A 322 -5.42 12.56 -1.86
CA VAL A 322 -5.50 13.69 -2.78
C VAL A 322 -6.95 14.15 -2.81
N ALA A 323 -7.21 15.37 -2.43
CA ALA A 323 -8.55 15.99 -2.41
C ALA A 323 -9.65 15.15 -1.72
N THR A 324 -9.31 14.35 -0.73
CA THR A 324 -10.26 13.53 0.03
C THR A 324 -11.05 14.40 1.00
N PRO A 325 -12.39 14.30 1.04
CA PRO A 325 -13.24 15.12 1.91
C PRO A 325 -13.25 14.63 3.36
N HIS A 326 -12.12 14.64 4.06
CA HIS A 326 -11.99 14.11 5.44
C HIS A 326 -12.91 14.79 6.46
N ARG A 327 -13.35 16.02 6.20
CA ARG A 327 -14.31 16.77 7.03
C ARG A 327 -15.58 17.12 6.28
N GLY A 328 -15.80 16.45 5.15
CA GLY A 328 -16.99 16.58 4.34
C GLY A 328 -17.03 17.77 3.38
N THR A 329 -18.11 17.81 2.62
CA THR A 329 -18.46 18.91 1.71
C THR A 329 -19.91 19.31 1.90
N PRO A 330 -20.21 20.63 1.95
CA PRO A 330 -21.58 21.10 2.04
C PRO A 330 -22.42 20.83 0.75
N LEU A 331 -21.84 20.26 -0.28
CA LEU A 331 -22.57 19.81 -1.48
C LEU A 331 -23.29 18.47 -1.27
N ALA A 332 -22.98 17.74 -0.20
CA ALA A 332 -23.60 16.47 0.15
C ALA A 332 -25.01 16.67 0.75
N VAL A 333 -25.93 17.23 -0.04
CA VAL A 333 -27.30 17.58 0.40
C VAL A 333 -28.39 16.77 -0.30
N ALA A 334 -28.02 15.78 -1.14
CA ALA A 334 -29.01 14.97 -1.86
C ALA A 334 -29.34 13.69 -1.09
N ASP A 335 -30.59 13.26 -1.14
CA ASP A 335 -31.10 11.98 -0.61
C ASP A 335 -30.57 10.75 -1.39
N ILE A 336 -29.37 10.85 -1.93
CA ILE A 336 -28.65 9.72 -2.54
C ILE A 336 -27.78 9.12 -1.45
N ALA A 337 -28.04 7.87 -1.09
CA ALA A 337 -27.42 7.21 0.06
C ALA A 337 -25.90 7.38 0.10
N SER A 338 -25.21 7.13 -1.01
CA SER A 338 -23.76 7.23 -1.09
C SER A 338 -23.19 8.66 -1.08
N VAL A 339 -24.01 9.69 -1.29
CA VAL A 339 -23.60 11.11 -1.22
C VAL A 339 -23.67 11.63 0.23
N GLN A 340 -24.50 11.03 1.08
CA GLN A 340 -24.60 11.39 2.50
C GLN A 340 -23.28 11.12 3.24
N ASP A 341 -22.47 10.17 2.77
CA ASP A 341 -21.13 9.88 3.29
C ASP A 341 -20.17 11.07 3.23
N PHE A 342 -20.44 12.05 2.38
CA PHE A 342 -19.61 13.24 2.26
C PHE A 342 -20.11 14.42 3.10
N GLY A 343 -21.21 14.24 3.84
CA GLY A 343 -21.74 15.28 4.72
C GLY A 343 -20.84 15.55 5.92
N PRO A 344 -20.57 16.84 6.27
CA PRO A 344 -19.70 17.18 7.40
C PRO A 344 -20.14 16.53 8.72
N ASP A 345 -21.44 16.51 9.01
CA ASP A 345 -21.97 15.93 10.25
C ASP A 345 -21.71 14.43 10.35
N TYR A 346 -21.84 13.69 9.24
CA TYR A 346 -21.54 12.27 9.20
C TYR A 346 -20.03 12.02 9.34
N LEU A 347 -19.20 12.74 8.60
CA LEU A 347 -17.76 12.51 8.63
C LEU A 347 -17.14 12.87 9.99
N GLU A 348 -17.51 14.01 10.58
CA GLU A 348 -16.97 14.42 11.87
C GLU A 348 -17.59 13.63 13.04
N GLY A 349 -18.89 13.33 12.97
CA GLY A 349 -19.63 12.69 14.06
C GLY A 349 -19.59 11.17 14.06
N THR A 350 -19.40 10.53 12.92
CA THR A 350 -19.52 9.07 12.76
C THR A 350 -18.28 8.46 12.14
N PHE A 351 -17.91 8.86 10.93
CA PHE A 351 -16.83 8.22 10.16
C PHE A 351 -15.45 8.42 10.81
N ASN A 352 -15.06 9.65 11.13
CA ASN A 352 -13.73 9.92 11.70
C ASN A 352 -13.51 9.24 13.05
N PRO A 353 -14.48 9.21 13.99
CA PRO A 353 -14.36 8.43 15.21
C PRO A 353 -14.27 6.91 14.99
N ALA A 354 -14.94 6.37 13.96
CA ALA A 354 -14.95 4.95 13.64
C ALA A 354 -13.62 4.50 12.99
N TYR A 355 -12.99 5.38 12.21
CA TYR A 355 -11.78 5.07 11.44
C TYR A 355 -10.61 6.00 11.80
N PRO A 356 -10.10 5.92 13.05
CA PRO A 356 -9.00 6.76 13.53
C PRO A 356 -7.68 6.35 12.88
N ASP A 357 -6.67 7.22 12.94
CA ASP A 357 -5.32 6.91 12.50
C ASP A 357 -4.71 5.76 13.29
N ARG A 358 -3.91 4.95 12.61
CA ARG A 358 -3.15 3.84 13.17
C ARG A 358 -1.66 4.20 13.18
N PRO A 359 -0.94 3.99 14.30
CA PRO A 359 0.46 4.39 14.41
C PRO A 359 1.41 3.64 13.46
N GLU A 360 0.98 2.48 12.97
CA GLU A 360 1.72 1.64 12.02
C GLU A 360 1.78 2.23 10.61
N VAL A 361 0.90 3.21 10.31
CA VAL A 361 0.71 3.81 8.98
C VAL A 361 1.13 5.27 8.99
N LYS A 362 1.86 5.70 7.98
CA LYS A 362 2.17 7.11 7.79
C LYS A 362 1.11 7.78 6.92
N TYR A 363 0.51 8.87 7.41
CA TYR A 363 -0.56 9.59 6.73
C TYR A 363 -0.07 10.89 6.13
N TYR A 364 -0.38 11.10 4.83
CA TYR A 364 -0.09 12.30 4.07
C TYR A 364 -1.33 12.80 3.36
N SER A 365 -1.41 14.10 3.11
CA SER A 365 -2.48 14.69 2.30
C SER A 365 -1.96 15.74 1.35
N TRP A 366 -2.55 15.79 0.17
CA TRP A 366 -2.51 16.88 -0.77
C TRP A 366 -3.89 17.53 -0.80
N SER A 367 -3.96 18.81 -0.52
CA SER A 367 -5.15 19.60 -0.77
C SER A 367 -5.11 20.17 -2.19
N ALA A 368 -6.25 20.64 -2.67
CA ALA A 368 -6.36 21.28 -3.97
C ALA A 368 -7.22 22.55 -3.90
N ARG A 369 -7.03 23.43 -4.86
CA ARG A 369 -7.78 24.67 -4.98
C ARG A 369 -7.88 25.07 -6.44
N THR A 370 -9.09 25.33 -6.88
CA THR A 370 -9.36 25.98 -8.15
C THR A 370 -9.96 27.39 -7.95
N CYS A 371 -10.09 28.15 -8.99
CA CYS A 371 -10.53 29.54 -8.97
C CYS A 371 -11.76 29.76 -9.85
N GLY A 372 -12.65 30.64 -9.43
CA GLY A 372 -13.72 31.15 -10.27
C GLY A 372 -13.22 32.08 -11.38
N LEU A 373 -14.00 32.20 -12.44
CA LEU A 373 -13.66 33.02 -13.62
C LEU A 373 -13.33 34.48 -13.28
N LEU A 374 -13.95 35.05 -12.25
CA LEU A 374 -13.75 36.45 -11.83
C LEU A 374 -12.82 36.58 -10.60
N GLU A 375 -12.22 35.51 -10.14
CA GLU A 375 -11.33 35.49 -8.98
C GLU A 375 -9.88 35.73 -9.37
N PHE A 376 -9.58 36.89 -9.99
CA PHE A 376 -8.24 37.22 -10.54
C PHE A 376 -7.09 37.13 -9.53
N ARG A 377 -7.37 37.31 -8.25
CA ARG A 377 -6.35 37.14 -7.19
C ARG A 377 -6.02 35.67 -7.00
N CYS A 378 -7.04 34.80 -6.88
CA CYS A 378 -6.91 33.37 -6.80
C CYS A 378 -6.15 32.83 -8.01
N GLN A 379 -6.56 33.18 -9.23
CA GLN A 379 -5.91 32.77 -10.48
C GLN A 379 -4.41 33.12 -10.49
N ARG A 380 -4.03 34.28 -9.95
CA ARG A 380 -2.62 34.65 -9.84
C ARG A 380 -1.86 33.79 -8.84
N GLU A 381 -2.50 33.45 -7.71
CA GLU A 381 -1.93 32.61 -6.67
C GLU A 381 -1.83 31.14 -7.12
N MET A 382 -2.79 30.67 -7.92
CA MET A 382 -2.93 29.31 -8.43
C MET A 382 -2.44 29.16 -9.90
N ASN A 383 -1.43 29.93 -10.30
CA ASN A 383 -0.74 29.82 -11.59
C ASN A 383 -1.66 29.89 -12.84
N GLY A 384 -2.81 30.56 -12.72
CA GLY A 384 -3.78 30.71 -13.81
C GLY A 384 -4.89 29.68 -13.80
N GLU A 385 -4.93 28.82 -12.79
CA GLU A 385 -5.98 27.82 -12.60
C GLU A 385 -7.38 28.44 -12.55
N ILE A 386 -8.32 27.84 -13.29
CA ILE A 386 -9.73 28.22 -13.34
C ILE A 386 -10.55 26.94 -13.41
N ALA A 387 -11.54 26.80 -12.53
CA ALA A 387 -12.44 25.66 -12.51
C ALA A 387 -13.07 25.37 -13.88
N ASP A 388 -13.05 24.14 -14.28
CA ASP A 388 -13.73 23.64 -15.47
C ASP A 388 -15.19 24.08 -15.52
N ALA A 389 -15.72 24.26 -16.72
CA ALA A 389 -17.08 24.72 -16.93
C ALA A 389 -18.13 23.88 -16.16
N LEU A 390 -17.87 22.58 -16.02
CA LEU A 390 -18.71 21.65 -15.27
C LEU A 390 -18.69 21.94 -13.77
N LEU A 391 -17.56 22.36 -13.21
CA LEU A 391 -17.39 22.62 -11.78
C LEU A 391 -17.66 24.06 -11.36
N THR A 392 -17.72 25.01 -12.31
CA THR A 392 -17.83 26.45 -12.03
C THR A 392 -18.97 26.80 -11.07
N ALA A 393 -20.14 26.19 -11.22
CA ALA A 393 -21.30 26.47 -10.36
C ALA A 393 -21.08 25.96 -8.92
N PHE A 394 -20.46 24.80 -8.75
CA PHE A 394 -20.14 24.21 -7.46
C PHE A 394 -19.04 24.98 -6.79
N GLN A 395 -17.95 25.28 -7.52
CA GLN A 395 -16.84 26.10 -7.06
C GLN A 395 -17.34 27.43 -6.49
N THR A 396 -18.17 28.14 -7.25
CA THR A 396 -18.75 29.42 -6.79
C THR A 396 -19.63 29.24 -5.56
N SER A 397 -20.47 28.20 -5.51
CA SER A 397 -21.30 27.91 -4.34
C SER A 397 -20.49 27.60 -3.10
N LEU A 398 -19.42 26.81 -3.23
CA LEU A 398 -18.50 26.48 -2.13
C LEU A 398 -17.71 27.70 -1.67
N THR A 399 -17.18 28.50 -2.60
CA THR A 399 -16.44 29.73 -2.27
C THR A 399 -17.26 30.66 -1.40
N LEU A 400 -18.57 30.82 -1.70
CA LEU A 400 -19.47 31.67 -0.91
C LEU A 400 -19.81 31.10 0.48
N ARG A 401 -19.72 29.78 0.67
CA ARG A 401 -20.10 29.11 1.93
C ARG A 401 -18.92 28.82 2.82
N VAL A 402 -17.81 28.35 2.26
CA VAL A 402 -16.70 27.76 3.00
C VAL A 402 -15.32 28.24 2.55
N GLY A 403 -15.24 29.04 1.47
CA GLY A 403 -13.98 29.59 0.96
C GLY A 403 -13.32 28.69 -0.07
N ASP A 404 -11.99 28.56 0.02
CA ASP A 404 -11.17 27.82 -0.96
C ASP A 404 -11.61 26.38 -1.14
N ASN A 405 -11.70 25.93 -2.40
CA ASN A 405 -12.16 24.60 -2.77
C ASN A 405 -11.66 24.19 -4.18
N ASP A 406 -11.78 22.92 -4.54
CA ASP A 406 -11.45 22.35 -5.85
C ASP A 406 -12.66 22.20 -6.79
N GLY A 407 -13.80 22.76 -6.43
CA GLY A 407 -15.07 22.61 -7.13
C GLY A 407 -16.00 21.57 -6.51
N PHE A 408 -15.50 20.59 -5.76
CA PHE A 408 -16.31 19.61 -5.03
C PHE A 408 -16.03 19.57 -3.53
N VAL A 409 -14.80 19.75 -3.11
CA VAL A 409 -14.35 19.58 -1.74
C VAL A 409 -13.74 20.89 -1.23
N PRO A 410 -14.08 21.37 -0.03
CA PRO A 410 -13.37 22.49 0.59
C PRO A 410 -11.91 22.16 0.85
N THR A 411 -10.97 23.03 0.47
CA THR A 411 -9.51 22.82 0.66
C THR A 411 -9.17 22.44 2.11
N ALA A 412 -9.82 23.06 3.07
CA ALA A 412 -9.62 22.77 4.50
C ALA A 412 -10.10 21.36 4.90
N SER A 413 -11.08 20.81 4.19
CA SER A 413 -11.59 19.45 4.41
C SER A 413 -10.63 18.35 3.97
N MET A 414 -9.73 18.65 3.04
CA MET A 414 -8.79 17.69 2.46
C MET A 414 -7.59 17.38 3.37
N VAL A 415 -7.39 18.16 4.43
CA VAL A 415 -6.20 18.03 5.29
C VAL A 415 -6.37 16.88 6.27
N TRP A 416 -5.46 15.88 6.17
CA TRP A 416 -5.37 14.74 7.07
C TRP A 416 -3.92 14.27 7.21
N GLY A 417 -3.48 13.99 8.44
CA GLY A 417 -2.07 13.67 8.69
C GLY A 417 -1.16 14.85 8.34
N GLU A 418 -0.07 14.56 7.64
CA GLU A 418 0.89 15.58 7.18
C GLU A 418 0.44 16.20 5.85
N LEU A 419 0.13 17.49 5.86
CA LEU A 419 -0.18 18.22 4.63
C LEU A 419 1.10 18.50 3.84
N LEU A 420 1.20 17.96 2.63
CA LEU A 420 2.36 18.12 1.74
C LEU A 420 2.30 19.40 0.91
N GLY A 421 1.10 19.86 0.59
CA GLY A 421 0.89 21.09 -0.19
C GLY A 421 -0.54 21.25 -0.70
N THR A 422 -0.75 22.32 -1.48
CA THR A 422 -2.02 22.60 -2.14
C THR A 422 -1.78 22.65 -3.65
N LEU A 423 -2.51 21.80 -4.39
CA LEU A 423 -2.45 21.73 -5.85
C LEU A 423 -3.25 22.87 -6.46
N ALA A 424 -2.74 23.42 -7.55
CA ALA A 424 -3.48 24.36 -8.40
C ALA A 424 -4.24 23.53 -9.45
N ALA A 425 -5.37 22.96 -9.05
CA ALA A 425 -6.16 22.02 -9.84
C ALA A 425 -7.60 22.03 -9.35
N ASP A 426 -8.55 21.75 -10.23
CA ASP A 426 -9.88 21.36 -9.84
C ASP A 426 -9.95 19.83 -9.62
N HIS A 427 -11.10 19.37 -9.10
CA HIS A 427 -11.26 17.98 -8.68
C HIS A 427 -11.12 16.94 -9.79
N LEU A 428 -11.30 17.30 -11.04
CA LEU A 428 -11.20 16.43 -12.22
C LEU A 428 -9.83 16.50 -12.86
N ASP A 429 -9.16 17.66 -12.80
CA ASP A 429 -7.79 17.85 -13.24
C ASP A 429 -6.81 17.01 -12.44
N GLU A 430 -7.06 16.83 -11.13
CA GLU A 430 -6.21 16.06 -10.23
C GLU A 430 -5.94 14.63 -10.72
N VAL A 431 -6.85 14.06 -11.50
CA VAL A 431 -6.75 12.72 -12.09
C VAL A 431 -6.80 12.72 -13.62
N GLY A 432 -6.86 13.89 -14.24
CA GLY A 432 -6.85 14.09 -15.68
C GLY A 432 -8.12 13.63 -16.39
N GLN A 433 -9.29 13.64 -15.73
CA GLN A 433 -10.54 13.15 -16.32
C GLN A 433 -11.13 14.09 -17.37
N ILE A 434 -10.99 15.39 -17.20
CA ILE A 434 -11.50 16.40 -18.14
C ILE A 434 -10.39 17.42 -18.41
N ALA A 435 -9.29 16.98 -18.97
CA ALA A 435 -8.35 17.93 -19.55
C ALA A 435 -9.03 18.55 -20.77
N ASP A 436 -9.35 19.84 -20.75
CA ASP A 436 -9.90 20.57 -21.91
C ASP A 436 -8.89 20.67 -23.05
N GLY A 437 -7.65 20.22 -22.81
CA GLY A 437 -6.55 20.22 -23.76
C GLY A 437 -5.98 21.60 -24.00
N SER A 438 -6.36 22.59 -23.19
CA SER A 438 -5.81 23.93 -23.25
C SER A 438 -4.73 24.10 -22.18
N PRO A 439 -3.43 24.23 -22.57
CA PRO A 439 -2.35 24.51 -21.61
C PRO A 439 -2.52 25.84 -20.85
N ARG A 440 -3.55 26.61 -21.18
CA ARG A 440 -3.87 27.87 -20.51
C ARG A 440 -4.89 27.75 -19.41
N ASN A 441 -5.73 26.70 -19.44
CA ASN A 441 -6.83 26.51 -18.51
C ASN A 441 -6.59 25.33 -17.55
N ASP A 442 -5.59 24.49 -17.87
CA ASP A 442 -5.17 23.37 -17.03
C ASP A 442 -3.65 23.44 -16.86
N PRO A 443 -3.16 24.28 -15.91
CA PRO A 443 -1.75 24.40 -15.61
C PRO A 443 -1.19 23.16 -14.87
N PHE A 444 -2.04 22.25 -14.40
CA PHE A 444 -1.68 21.12 -13.59
C PHE A 444 -1.37 19.86 -14.44
N ASP A 445 -0.15 19.38 -14.36
CA ASP A 445 0.25 18.09 -14.96
C ASP A 445 0.10 16.97 -13.93
N HIS A 446 -1.09 16.33 -13.89
CA HIS A 446 -1.40 15.25 -12.99
C HIS A 446 -0.42 14.07 -13.12
N ARG A 447 0.06 13.75 -14.32
CA ARG A 447 1.02 12.64 -14.54
C ARG A 447 2.39 12.94 -13.94
N ALA A 448 2.86 14.18 -14.08
CA ALA A 448 4.09 14.62 -13.43
C ALA A 448 3.94 14.66 -11.91
N PHE A 449 2.76 15.05 -11.41
CA PHE A 449 2.43 15.06 -9.98
C PHE A 449 2.54 13.66 -9.38
N TYR A 450 1.82 12.67 -9.90
CA TYR A 450 1.88 11.30 -9.39
C TYR A 450 3.28 10.70 -9.49
N LEU A 451 4.01 10.97 -10.57
CA LEU A 451 5.41 10.53 -10.69
C LEU A 451 6.30 11.15 -9.61
N SER A 452 6.12 12.43 -9.29
CA SER A 452 6.87 13.10 -8.22
C SER A 452 6.51 12.56 -6.84
N GLU A 453 5.23 12.21 -6.64
CA GLU A 453 4.73 11.64 -5.38
C GLU A 453 5.32 10.24 -5.13
N LEU A 454 5.36 9.37 -6.14
CA LEU A 454 5.99 8.06 -5.98
C LEU A 454 7.50 8.17 -5.72
N ARG A 455 8.18 9.12 -6.37
CA ARG A 455 9.60 9.41 -6.08
C ARG A 455 9.80 9.92 -4.66
N ARG A 456 8.87 10.74 -4.15
CA ARG A 456 8.89 11.20 -2.75
C ARG A 456 8.71 10.01 -1.78
N LEU A 457 7.76 9.11 -2.05
CA LEU A 457 7.55 7.90 -1.25
C LEU A 457 8.81 7.02 -1.26
N ALA A 458 9.41 6.78 -2.44
CA ALA A 458 10.65 6.03 -2.57
C ALA A 458 11.81 6.67 -1.77
N ALA A 459 11.98 7.99 -1.86
CA ALA A 459 13.00 8.71 -1.11
C ALA A 459 12.76 8.71 0.41
N ALA A 460 11.51 8.55 0.85
CA ALA A 460 11.13 8.42 2.25
C ALA A 460 11.21 6.96 2.77
N GLY A 461 11.57 6.00 1.91
CA GLY A 461 11.77 4.59 2.28
C GLY A 461 10.49 3.74 2.25
N PHE A 462 9.42 4.24 1.62
CA PHE A 462 8.14 3.53 1.46
C PHE A 462 8.05 2.67 0.22
#